data_da8c0d842ea4bef3292ed6944a103d41
#
_entry.id   da8c0d842ea4bef3292ed6944a103d41
#
_cell.length_a   1.000
_cell.length_b   1.000
_cell.length_c   1.000
_cell.angle_alpha   90.00
_cell.angle_beta   90.00
_cell.angle_gamma   90.00
#
_symmetry.space_group_name_H-M   'P 1'
#
loop_
_entity.id
_entity.type
_entity.pdbx_description
1 polymer ?
#
loop_
_entity_poly.entity_id
_entity_poly.type
_entity_poly.pdbx_seq_one_letter_code
_entity_poly.pdbx_strand_id
1 'polypeptide(L)'
;MKYGSVRTFALSANVAVQIIGPSESRVGLLFSPPIGTGTYTVSTEPSVTLGAGLNLQAASTPILITGELFGDAIHKPWYAIADTALNVGFVETVVR
;
A
#
# COMPACT_ATOMS: atom_id res chain seq x y z
N MET A 1 10.84 -19.73 -5.95
CA MET A 1 11.57 -18.93 -4.92
C MET A 1 10.86 -17.61 -4.71
N LYS A 2 10.84 -17.13 -3.47
CA LYS A 2 10.22 -15.83 -3.15
C LYS A 2 11.29 -14.74 -3.13
N TYR A 3 10.94 -13.58 -3.68
CA TYR A 3 11.81 -12.41 -3.70
C TYR A 3 11.08 -11.23 -3.08
N GLY A 4 11.70 -10.60 -2.09
CA GLY A 4 11.18 -9.39 -1.46
C GLY A 4 11.92 -8.17 -1.95
N SER A 5 11.20 -7.11 -2.25
CA SER A 5 11.76 -5.81 -2.65
C SER A 5 11.22 -4.72 -1.74
N VAL A 6 12.11 -3.89 -1.20
CA VAL A 6 11.71 -2.70 -0.45
C VAL A 6 11.55 -1.56 -1.45
N ARG A 7 10.40 -0.92 -1.44
CA ARG A 7 10.06 0.17 -2.37
C ARG A 7 9.54 1.36 -1.59
N THR A 8 9.63 2.53 -2.19
CA THR A 8 9.11 3.77 -1.59
C THR A 8 8.23 4.49 -2.60
N PHE A 9 7.30 5.28 -2.08
CA PHE A 9 6.48 6.16 -2.91
C PHE A 9 6.21 7.46 -2.18
N ALA A 10 6.01 8.54 -2.97
CA ALA A 10 5.70 9.86 -2.45
C ALA A 10 4.23 10.17 -2.72
N LEU A 11 3.55 10.69 -1.71
CA LEU A 11 2.15 11.10 -1.82
C LEU A 11 2.04 12.60 -1.61
N SER A 12 1.23 13.25 -2.43
CA SER A 12 0.82 14.65 -2.24
C SER A 12 -0.50 14.67 -1.49
N ALA A 13 -0.75 15.74 -0.74
CA ALA A 13 -1.98 15.86 0.04
C ALA A 13 -3.22 15.74 -0.84
N ASN A 14 -4.13 14.85 -0.46
CA ASN A 14 -5.45 14.66 -1.07
C ASN A 14 -5.44 14.28 -2.56
N VAL A 15 -4.36 13.65 -3.04
CA VAL A 15 -4.26 13.18 -4.43
C VAL A 15 -4.10 11.66 -4.42
N ALA A 16 -5.07 10.96 -5.01
CA ALA A 16 -4.99 9.49 -5.17
C ALA A 16 -4.04 9.16 -6.31
N VAL A 17 -3.09 8.24 -6.06
CA VAL A 17 -2.12 7.80 -7.06
C VAL A 17 -1.98 6.29 -7.04
N GLN A 18 -1.66 5.71 -8.19
CA GLN A 18 -1.31 4.30 -8.27
C GLN A 18 0.12 4.13 -7.74
N ILE A 19 0.26 3.28 -6.72
CA ILE A 19 1.57 3.04 -6.09
C ILE A 19 2.22 1.75 -6.59
N ILE A 20 1.44 0.81 -7.09
CA ILE A 20 1.96 -0.44 -7.63
C ILE A 20 1.00 -0.98 -8.68
N GLY A 21 1.54 -1.54 -9.75
CA GLY A 21 0.76 -2.16 -10.82
C GLY A 21 0.30 -3.58 -10.49
N PRO A 22 -0.52 -4.18 -11.36
CA PRO A 22 -0.97 -5.55 -11.15
C PRO A 22 0.19 -6.54 -11.31
N SER A 23 0.12 -7.68 -10.60
CA SER A 23 1.15 -8.72 -10.71
C SER A 23 0.57 -10.07 -10.31
N GLU A 24 0.59 -11.02 -11.24
CA GLU A 24 0.16 -12.40 -10.98
C GLU A 24 1.13 -13.15 -10.06
N SER A 25 2.38 -12.74 -10.03
CA SER A 25 3.41 -13.42 -9.22
C SER A 25 3.53 -12.86 -7.80
N ARG A 26 2.78 -11.80 -7.48
CA ARG A 26 2.84 -11.20 -6.15
C ARG A 26 2.13 -12.07 -5.13
N VAL A 27 2.79 -12.31 -4.00
CA VAL A 27 2.24 -13.12 -2.90
C VAL A 27 2.13 -12.34 -1.60
N GLY A 28 2.75 -11.17 -1.50
CA GLY A 28 2.69 -10.36 -0.29
C GLY A 28 2.96 -8.89 -0.54
N LEU A 29 2.29 -8.05 0.23
CA LEU A 29 2.55 -6.62 0.34
C LEU A 29 2.54 -6.25 1.80
N LEU A 30 3.55 -5.53 2.25
CA LEU A 30 3.62 -5.02 3.62
C LEU A 30 3.71 -3.51 3.55
N PHE A 31 2.68 -2.82 4.00
CA PHE A 31 2.65 -1.36 4.04
C PHE A 31 3.09 -0.89 5.43
N SER A 32 4.07 0.01 5.46
CA SER A 32 4.59 0.56 6.71
C SER A 32 3.84 1.84 7.10
N PRO A 33 3.65 2.10 8.41
CA PRO A 33 3.07 3.36 8.84
C PRO A 33 3.99 4.54 8.50
N PRO A 34 3.43 5.75 8.31
CA PRO A 34 4.26 6.92 8.02
C PRO A 34 5.08 7.32 9.25
N ILE A 35 6.18 8.03 9.01
CA ILE A 35 7.00 8.61 10.07
C ILE A 35 6.46 10.00 10.36
N GLY A 36 6.18 10.28 11.64
CA GLY A 36 5.66 11.58 12.07
C GLY A 36 4.14 11.67 11.96
N THR A 37 3.63 12.86 11.68
CA THR A 37 2.18 13.09 11.57
C THR A 37 1.71 12.81 10.15
N GLY A 38 0.43 12.46 10.03
CA GLY A 38 -0.19 12.20 8.74
C GLY A 38 -0.80 10.80 8.68
N THR A 39 -1.73 10.64 7.76
CA THR A 39 -2.43 9.38 7.54
C THR A 39 -2.51 9.13 6.05
N TYR A 40 -2.31 7.88 5.62
CA TYR A 40 -2.61 7.50 4.26
C TYR A 40 -3.52 6.29 4.21
N THR A 41 -4.29 6.20 3.13
CA THR A 41 -5.24 5.12 2.90
C THR A 41 -4.84 4.39 1.63
N VAL A 42 -4.82 3.06 1.67
CA VAL A 42 -4.54 2.23 0.49
C VAL A 42 -5.76 1.41 0.12
N SER A 43 -5.95 1.20 -1.18
CA SER A 43 -7.08 0.45 -1.71
C SER A 43 -6.76 -0.06 -3.10
N THR A 44 -7.52 -1.02 -3.58
CA THR A 44 -7.45 -1.49 -4.97
C THR A 44 -8.29 -0.62 -5.91
N GLU A 45 -8.99 0.38 -5.38
CA GLU A 45 -9.85 1.26 -6.19
C GLU A 45 -9.12 2.54 -6.58
N PRO A 46 -9.09 2.90 -7.90
CA PRO A 46 -8.41 4.13 -8.32
C PRO A 46 -9.03 5.41 -7.78
N SER A 47 -10.29 5.36 -7.36
CA SER A 47 -11.01 6.49 -6.79
C SER A 47 -10.94 6.53 -5.27
N VAL A 48 -9.93 5.91 -4.65
CA VAL A 48 -9.80 5.86 -3.20
C VAL A 48 -9.88 7.25 -2.58
N THR A 49 -10.61 7.35 -1.46
CA THR A 49 -10.70 8.57 -0.66
C THR A 49 -10.17 8.30 0.74
N LEU A 50 -9.78 9.37 1.44
CA LEU A 50 -9.28 9.25 2.81
C LEU A 50 -10.30 8.54 3.70
N GLY A 51 -9.84 7.52 4.41
CA GLY A 51 -10.67 6.73 5.31
C GLY A 51 -11.44 5.59 4.64
N ALA A 52 -11.50 5.55 3.31
CA ALA A 52 -12.27 4.54 2.57
C ALA A 52 -11.36 3.42 2.05
N GLY A 53 -10.67 2.76 2.94
CA GLY A 53 -9.75 1.66 2.63
C GLY A 53 -8.97 1.28 3.87
N LEU A 54 -7.77 0.77 3.67
CA LEU A 54 -6.87 0.43 4.79
C LEU A 54 -6.07 1.66 5.18
N ASN A 55 -6.22 2.08 6.42
CA ASN A 55 -5.65 3.33 6.92
C ASN A 55 -4.38 3.09 7.74
N LEU A 56 -3.35 3.89 7.49
CA LEU A 56 -2.11 3.84 8.26
C LEU A 56 -1.76 5.24 8.76
N GLN A 57 -1.42 5.32 10.05
CA GLN A 57 -0.92 6.53 10.70
C GLN A 57 0.29 6.15 11.56
N ALA A 58 1.00 7.12 12.11
CA ALA A 58 2.27 6.89 12.79
C ALA A 58 2.20 5.82 13.90
N ALA A 59 1.07 5.73 14.59
CA ALA A 59 0.87 4.76 15.68
C ALA A 59 0.35 3.40 15.21
N SER A 60 0.09 3.24 13.91
CA SER A 60 -0.45 1.99 13.36
C SER A 60 0.61 0.90 13.31
N THR A 61 0.16 -0.36 13.35
CA THR A 61 1.03 -1.48 12.98
C THR A 61 1.11 -1.57 11.47
N PRO A 62 2.20 -2.12 10.91
CA PRO A 62 2.25 -2.40 9.47
C PRO A 62 1.11 -3.33 9.04
N ILE A 63 0.60 -3.12 7.82
CA ILE A 63 -0.47 -3.94 7.27
C ILE A 63 0.11 -4.93 6.27
N LEU A 64 -0.12 -6.22 6.51
CA LEU A 64 0.33 -7.29 5.63
C LEU A 64 -0.84 -7.77 4.76
N ILE A 65 -0.66 -7.70 3.45
CA ILE A 65 -1.64 -8.16 2.47
C ILE A 65 -1.13 -9.49 1.89
N THR A 66 -1.95 -10.53 1.99
CA THR A 66 -1.65 -11.85 1.41
C THR A 66 -2.87 -12.37 0.68
N GLY A 67 -2.67 -13.38 -0.18
CA GLY A 67 -3.78 -14.04 -0.87
C GLY A 67 -4.71 -14.78 0.09
N GLU A 68 -4.21 -15.28 1.21
CA GLU A 68 -5.03 -15.97 2.21
C GLU A 68 -6.06 -15.04 2.85
N LEU A 69 -5.66 -13.78 3.11
CA LEU A 69 -6.52 -12.82 3.79
C LEU A 69 -7.36 -11.99 2.82
N PHE A 70 -6.83 -11.70 1.63
CA PHE A 70 -7.41 -10.72 0.73
C PHE A 70 -7.80 -11.30 -0.64
N GLY A 71 -7.54 -12.60 -0.88
CA GLY A 71 -7.88 -13.23 -2.15
C GLY A 71 -7.17 -12.56 -3.33
N ASP A 72 -7.89 -12.36 -4.43
CA ASP A 72 -7.34 -11.78 -5.66
C ASP A 72 -6.83 -10.34 -5.51
N ALA A 73 -7.19 -9.66 -4.44
CA ALA A 73 -6.74 -8.27 -4.23
C ALA A 73 -5.20 -8.17 -4.21
N ILE A 74 -4.50 -9.24 -3.80
CA ILE A 74 -3.03 -9.26 -3.80
C ILE A 74 -2.45 -9.05 -5.21
N HIS A 75 -3.16 -9.47 -6.26
CA HIS A 75 -2.68 -9.40 -7.64
C HIS A 75 -3.11 -8.11 -8.35
N LYS A 76 -3.99 -7.33 -7.76
CA LYS A 76 -4.52 -6.10 -8.37
C LYS A 76 -3.55 -4.93 -8.22
N PRO A 77 -3.72 -3.87 -9.01
CA PRO A 77 -3.01 -2.62 -8.74
C PRO A 77 -3.51 -2.02 -7.42
N TRP A 78 -2.64 -1.33 -6.72
CA TRP A 78 -2.98 -0.64 -5.47
C TRP A 78 -2.79 0.85 -5.61
N TYR A 79 -3.66 1.60 -4.96
CA TYR A 79 -3.70 3.05 -4.99
C TYR A 79 -3.62 3.58 -3.58
N ALA A 80 -3.12 4.80 -3.42
CA ALA A 80 -3.02 5.43 -2.10
C ALA A 80 -3.35 6.91 -2.17
N ILE A 81 -3.85 7.42 -1.07
CA ILE A 81 -4.14 8.85 -0.87
C ILE A 81 -3.75 9.23 0.56
N ALA A 82 -3.17 10.40 0.73
CA ALA A 82 -2.74 10.90 2.04
C ALA A 82 -3.39 12.23 2.37
N ASP A 83 -3.47 12.57 3.65
CA ASP A 83 -4.00 13.85 4.10
C ASP A 83 -2.94 14.96 4.06
N THR A 84 -1.68 14.58 3.96
CA THR A 84 -0.55 15.50 3.85
C THR A 84 0.53 14.86 2.98
N ALA A 85 1.53 15.62 2.56
CA ALA A 85 2.62 15.06 1.77
C ALA A 85 3.42 14.07 2.61
N LEU A 86 3.56 12.83 2.12
CA LEU A 86 4.24 11.74 2.82
C LEU A 86 5.17 10.98 1.88
N ASN A 87 6.28 10.47 2.43
CA ASN A 87 7.10 9.46 1.78
C ASN A 87 6.93 8.17 2.58
N VAL A 88 6.51 7.11 1.92
CA VAL A 88 6.14 5.86 2.59
C VAL A 88 6.87 4.69 1.94
N GLY A 89 7.25 3.72 2.77
CA GLY A 89 7.88 2.50 2.30
C GLY A 89 6.93 1.32 2.32
N PHE A 90 7.16 0.35 1.45
CA PHE A 90 6.46 -0.92 1.48
C PHE A 90 7.36 -2.03 0.95
N VAL A 91 7.01 -3.27 1.28
CA VAL A 91 7.71 -4.45 0.79
C VAL A 91 6.78 -5.23 -0.12
N GLU A 92 7.26 -5.55 -1.33
CA GLU A 92 6.55 -6.42 -2.25
C GLU A 92 7.28 -7.77 -2.30
N THR A 93 6.54 -8.87 -2.16
CA THR A 93 7.08 -10.23 -2.29
C THR A 93 6.46 -10.90 -3.50
N VAL A 94 7.30 -11.43 -4.37
CA VAL A 94 6.86 -12.15 -5.57
C VAL A 94 7.46 -13.54 -5.59
N VAL A 95 6.81 -14.45 -6.31
CA VAL A 95 7.31 -15.82 -6.57
C VAL A 95 7.78 -15.89 -8.01
N ARG A 96 8.98 -16.41 -8.19
CA ARG A 96 9.56 -16.62 -9.51
C ARG A 96 10.13 -18.01 -9.67
#